data_9a11fff62c457d29f6008fa6190ead77
#
_entry.id   9a11fff62c457d29f6008fa6190ead77
#
_cell.length_a   1.000
_cell.length_b   1.000
_cell.length_c   1.000
_cell.angle_alpha   90.00
_cell.angle_beta   90.00
_cell.angle_gamma   90.00
#
_symmetry.space_group_name_H-M   'P 1'
#
loop_
_entity.id
_entity.type
_entity.pdbx_description
1 polymer ?
#
loop_
_entity_poly.entity_id
_entity_poly.type
_entity_poly.pdbx_seq_one_letter_code
_entity_poly.pdbx_strand_id
1 'polypeptide(L)'
;SQSWASPSPQPAAADLGYRRAMSSFPPGWATDLAILELSGSVFEQHADHPVVRSPHNPGFHWGNCVFVTDPDAVDDADRWVAAFTSAFPEAGWVAIGLTRMPDAVDAWTSHGLDLERDDVLTTTALPRQTPCPEGYSLRPLAEPVWEASLARAIAENTRTREHDADGFAQFAQRRTQSRRNLVEQGHAQWFGAFDDDGTLVADLGIVLCDSTARYQDVGTDAAHRGRGLATHLLGVAAQWAAARDCTQWVIVTEETNAAGRVYRGVGFAPDSGSISAYRHPTH
;
A
#
# COMPACT_ATOMS: atom_id res chain seq x y z
N SER A 1 -18.05 -28.39 -34.00
CA SER A 1 -18.11 -28.06 -32.58
C SER A 1 -17.84 -26.56 -32.42
N GLN A 2 -18.91 -25.77 -32.26
CA GLN A 2 -18.81 -24.34 -31.98
C GLN A 2 -18.62 -24.15 -30.47
N SER A 3 -17.48 -23.61 -30.10
CA SER A 3 -17.15 -23.21 -28.72
C SER A 3 -17.91 -21.89 -28.41
N TRP A 4 -18.89 -21.97 -27.53
CA TRP A 4 -19.56 -20.81 -26.96
C TRP A 4 -18.70 -20.28 -25.82
N ALA A 5 -17.86 -19.26 -26.10
CA ALA A 5 -17.30 -18.41 -25.05
C ALA A 5 -18.44 -17.52 -24.52
N SER A 6 -18.84 -17.74 -23.28
CA SER A 6 -19.77 -16.85 -22.58
C SER A 6 -19.14 -15.46 -22.51
N PRO A 7 -19.86 -14.38 -22.85
CA PRO A 7 -19.33 -13.02 -22.66
C PRO A 7 -19.13 -12.79 -21.15
N SER A 8 -17.96 -12.26 -20.79
CA SER A 8 -17.69 -11.78 -19.43
C SER A 8 -18.77 -10.75 -19.04
N PRO A 9 -19.31 -10.79 -17.83
CA PRO A 9 -20.33 -9.83 -17.40
C PRO A 9 -19.74 -8.42 -17.51
N GLN A 10 -20.46 -7.53 -18.19
CA GLN A 10 -20.10 -6.11 -18.23
C GLN A 10 -20.22 -5.54 -16.79
N PRO A 11 -19.25 -4.76 -16.33
CA PRO A 11 -19.32 -4.13 -15.02
C PRO A 11 -20.55 -3.20 -14.96
N ALA A 12 -21.22 -3.16 -13.81
CA ALA A 12 -22.36 -2.28 -13.59
C ALA A 12 -21.96 -0.80 -13.75
N ALA A 13 -22.89 0.07 -14.14
CA ALA A 13 -22.61 1.49 -14.39
C ALA A 13 -21.99 2.23 -13.17
N ALA A 14 -22.32 1.80 -11.95
CA ALA A 14 -21.72 2.28 -10.70
C ALA A 14 -20.22 1.90 -10.61
N ASP A 15 -19.85 0.72 -11.11
CA ASP A 15 -18.49 0.19 -11.13
C ASP A 15 -17.59 0.98 -12.11
N LEU A 16 -18.15 1.42 -13.24
CA LEU A 16 -17.46 2.25 -14.24
C LEU A 16 -17.20 3.68 -13.72
N GLY A 17 -18.15 4.25 -12.97
CA GLY A 17 -18.01 5.58 -12.34
C GLY A 17 -16.92 5.58 -11.27
N TYR A 18 -16.85 4.54 -10.47
CA TYR A 18 -15.83 4.33 -9.46
C TYR A 18 -14.42 4.16 -10.07
N ARG A 19 -14.25 3.28 -11.04
CA ARG A 19 -12.97 3.09 -11.74
C ARG A 19 -12.48 4.37 -12.42
N ARG A 20 -13.37 5.19 -12.95
CA ARG A 20 -13.05 6.49 -13.53
C ARG A 20 -12.61 7.50 -12.46
N ALA A 21 -13.25 7.50 -11.29
CA ALA A 21 -12.85 8.33 -10.15
C ALA A 21 -11.47 7.91 -9.62
N MET A 22 -11.20 6.59 -9.53
CA MET A 22 -9.90 6.06 -9.11
C MET A 22 -8.77 6.43 -10.07
N SER A 23 -9.00 6.45 -11.37
CA SER A 23 -8.01 6.84 -12.38
C SER A 23 -7.61 8.31 -12.31
N SER A 24 -8.37 9.16 -11.59
CA SER A 24 -8.06 10.58 -11.38
C SER A 24 -7.10 10.83 -10.21
N PHE A 25 -6.86 9.82 -9.36
CA PHE A 25 -5.91 9.94 -8.26
C PHE A 25 -4.45 9.82 -8.74
N PRO A 26 -3.51 10.50 -8.05
CA PRO A 26 -2.08 10.24 -8.25
C PRO A 26 -1.72 8.76 -8.02
N PRO A 27 -0.61 8.26 -8.59
CA PRO A 27 -0.25 6.83 -8.57
C PRO A 27 -0.22 6.19 -7.19
N GLY A 28 0.18 6.92 -6.17
CA GLY A 28 0.18 6.42 -4.79
C GLY A 28 -1.21 5.99 -4.35
N TRP A 29 -2.17 6.91 -4.31
CA TRP A 29 -3.56 6.62 -3.93
C TRP A 29 -4.26 5.69 -4.92
N ALA A 30 -4.03 5.84 -6.22
CA ALA A 30 -4.64 4.97 -7.20
C ALA A 30 -4.28 3.49 -6.98
N THR A 31 -3.02 3.20 -6.69
CA THR A 31 -2.56 1.83 -6.38
C THR A 31 -3.00 1.35 -4.99
N ASP A 32 -3.05 2.22 -3.99
CA ASP A 32 -3.59 1.87 -2.67
C ASP A 32 -5.06 1.43 -2.75
N LEU A 33 -5.88 2.19 -3.48
CA LEU A 33 -7.29 1.86 -3.68
C LEU A 33 -7.47 0.57 -4.48
N ALA A 34 -6.65 0.34 -5.51
CA ALA A 34 -6.67 -0.89 -6.28
C ALA A 34 -6.34 -2.12 -5.41
N ILE A 35 -5.36 -2.02 -4.52
CA ILE A 35 -5.00 -3.10 -3.58
C ILE A 35 -6.14 -3.35 -2.59
N LEU A 36 -6.77 -2.32 -2.07
CA LEU A 36 -7.93 -2.45 -1.18
C LEU A 36 -9.08 -3.18 -1.89
N GLU A 37 -9.39 -2.81 -3.14
CA GLU A 37 -10.41 -3.50 -3.94
C GLU A 37 -10.08 -4.99 -4.13
N LEU A 38 -8.86 -5.29 -4.56
CA LEU A 38 -8.37 -6.68 -4.73
C LEU A 38 -8.40 -7.48 -3.41
N SER A 39 -8.24 -6.81 -2.29
CA SER A 39 -8.27 -7.41 -0.95
C SER A 39 -9.68 -7.58 -0.39
N GLY A 40 -10.73 -7.20 -1.12
CA GLY A 40 -12.12 -7.36 -0.72
C GLY A 40 -12.71 -6.19 0.07
N SER A 41 -12.06 -5.02 0.06
CA SER A 41 -12.65 -3.80 0.62
C SER A 41 -13.87 -3.36 -0.19
N VAL A 42 -14.83 -2.77 0.49
CA VAL A 42 -16.07 -2.25 -0.11
C VAL A 42 -15.96 -0.74 -0.26
N PHE A 43 -16.40 -0.24 -1.40
CA PHE A 43 -16.39 1.18 -1.71
C PHE A 43 -17.82 1.69 -1.81
N GLU A 44 -18.22 2.52 -0.85
CA GLU A 44 -19.53 3.17 -0.84
C GLU A 44 -19.42 4.52 -1.56
N GLN A 45 -20.16 4.68 -2.65
CA GLN A 45 -20.22 5.95 -3.37
C GLN A 45 -21.21 6.89 -2.71
N HIS A 46 -20.71 8.00 -2.17
CA HIS A 46 -21.50 9.15 -1.80
C HIS A 46 -21.44 10.21 -2.91
N ALA A 47 -22.29 11.20 -2.89
CA ALA A 47 -22.42 12.18 -3.97
C ALA A 47 -21.09 12.91 -4.32
N ASP A 48 -20.19 13.04 -3.35
CA ASP A 48 -18.98 13.86 -3.41
C ASP A 48 -17.72 13.18 -2.86
N HIS A 49 -17.83 11.94 -2.36
CA HIS A 49 -16.68 11.21 -1.82
C HIS A 49 -16.93 9.70 -1.74
N PRO A 50 -15.93 8.87 -1.97
CA PRO A 50 -15.99 7.45 -1.62
C PRO A 50 -15.68 7.23 -0.14
N VAL A 51 -16.38 6.28 0.47
CA VAL A 51 -16.07 5.71 1.79
C VAL A 51 -15.54 4.29 1.56
N VAL A 52 -14.40 3.99 2.10
CA VAL A 52 -13.77 2.66 2.01
C VAL A 52 -14.01 1.91 3.31
N ARG A 53 -14.48 0.65 3.21
CA ARG A 53 -14.66 -0.25 4.34
C ARG A 53 -13.96 -1.57 4.11
N SER A 54 -13.25 -2.03 5.12
CA SER A 54 -12.55 -3.32 5.13
C SER A 54 -13.06 -4.19 6.28
N PRO A 55 -14.20 -4.89 6.12
CA PRO A 55 -14.79 -5.72 7.19
C PRO A 55 -13.85 -6.83 7.65
N HIS A 56 -12.98 -7.32 6.76
CA HIS A 56 -11.99 -8.35 7.03
C HIS A 56 -10.80 -7.86 7.88
N ASN A 57 -10.59 -6.55 7.98
CA ASN A 57 -9.57 -5.95 8.84
C ASN A 57 -10.05 -4.60 9.42
N PRO A 58 -10.95 -4.62 10.40
CA PRO A 58 -11.55 -3.40 10.98
C PRO A 58 -10.54 -2.51 11.71
N GLY A 59 -9.39 -3.03 12.13
CA GLY A 59 -8.29 -2.27 12.72
C GLY A 59 -7.34 -1.64 11.69
N PHE A 60 -7.58 -1.83 10.40
CA PHE A 60 -6.80 -1.21 9.34
C PHE A 60 -7.36 0.19 9.04
N HIS A 61 -6.72 1.23 9.56
CA HIS A 61 -7.22 2.60 9.48
C HIS A 61 -7.34 3.08 8.02
N TRP A 62 -6.35 2.82 7.19
CA TRP A 62 -6.36 3.17 5.77
C TRP A 62 -7.16 2.21 4.87
N GLY A 63 -7.70 1.16 5.45
CA GLY A 63 -8.74 0.32 4.87
C GLY A 63 -10.16 0.73 5.30
N ASN A 64 -10.28 1.66 6.25
CA ASN A 64 -11.55 2.18 6.79
C ASN A 64 -11.45 3.70 6.87
N CYS A 65 -11.64 4.38 5.76
CA CYS A 65 -11.31 5.78 5.55
C CYS A 65 -12.25 6.46 4.55
N VAL A 66 -12.07 7.76 4.42
CA VAL A 66 -12.78 8.61 3.45
C VAL A 66 -11.76 9.24 2.51
N PHE A 67 -12.12 9.43 1.24
CA PHE A 67 -11.31 10.15 0.27
C PHE A 67 -12.02 11.40 -0.24
N VAL A 68 -11.30 12.51 -0.30
CA VAL A 68 -11.78 13.75 -0.91
C VAL A 68 -11.30 13.78 -2.36
N THR A 69 -12.24 13.60 -3.29
CA THR A 69 -11.94 13.48 -4.73
C THR A 69 -11.88 14.82 -5.45
N ASP A 70 -12.58 15.84 -4.91
CA ASP A 70 -12.60 17.20 -5.47
C ASP A 70 -11.47 18.04 -4.86
N PRO A 71 -10.46 18.47 -5.66
CA PRO A 71 -9.39 19.30 -5.15
C PRO A 71 -9.86 20.67 -4.63
N ASP A 72 -10.99 21.18 -5.10
CA ASP A 72 -11.53 22.47 -4.63
C ASP A 72 -12.19 22.36 -3.25
N ALA A 73 -12.53 21.14 -2.82
CA ALA A 73 -13.18 20.89 -1.54
C ALA A 73 -12.22 20.47 -0.40
N VAL A 74 -10.91 20.34 -0.65
CA VAL A 74 -9.96 19.85 0.38
C VAL A 74 -9.77 20.82 1.55
N ASP A 75 -10.13 22.08 1.43
CA ASP A 75 -9.99 23.07 2.51
C ASP A 75 -11.16 23.06 3.50
N ASP A 76 -12.24 22.31 3.23
CA ASP A 76 -13.41 22.19 4.11
C ASP A 76 -13.23 21.06 5.13
N ALA A 77 -12.32 21.24 6.08
CA ALA A 77 -11.97 20.23 7.09
C ALA A 77 -13.18 19.81 7.94
N ASP A 78 -14.05 20.76 8.34
CA ASP A 78 -15.24 20.47 9.15
C ASP A 78 -16.17 19.48 8.48
N ARG A 79 -16.40 19.66 7.19
CA ARG A 79 -17.22 18.76 6.37
C ARG A 79 -16.66 17.35 6.32
N TRP A 80 -15.36 17.23 6.07
CA TRP A 80 -14.73 15.93 5.88
C TRP A 80 -14.53 15.16 7.17
N VAL A 81 -14.24 15.83 8.27
CA VAL A 81 -14.21 15.22 9.60
C VAL A 81 -15.60 14.75 10.00
N ALA A 82 -16.66 15.53 9.71
CA ALA A 82 -18.03 15.10 9.94
C ALA A 82 -18.43 13.90 9.08
N ALA A 83 -18.02 13.86 7.80
CA ALA A 83 -18.25 12.74 6.91
C ALA A 83 -17.58 11.45 7.42
N PHE A 84 -16.31 11.54 7.88
CA PHE A 84 -15.61 10.41 8.48
C PHE A 84 -16.32 9.92 9.76
N THR A 85 -16.65 10.83 10.67
CA THR A 85 -17.32 10.48 11.93
C THR A 85 -18.68 9.84 11.70
N SER A 86 -19.43 10.31 10.70
CA SER A 86 -20.70 9.70 10.30
C SER A 86 -20.52 8.29 9.72
N ALA A 87 -19.48 8.08 8.92
CA ALA A 87 -19.20 6.79 8.31
C ALA A 87 -18.65 5.76 9.31
N PHE A 88 -17.88 6.22 10.31
CA PHE A 88 -17.18 5.40 11.30
C PHE A 88 -17.39 5.92 12.72
N PRO A 89 -18.61 5.85 13.26
CA PRO A 89 -18.93 6.44 14.56
C PRO A 89 -18.20 5.80 15.74
N GLU A 90 -17.76 4.54 15.59
CA GLU A 90 -17.04 3.79 16.64
C GLU A 90 -15.51 3.89 16.48
N ALA A 91 -15.00 4.59 15.45
CA ALA A 91 -13.57 4.68 15.22
C ALA A 91 -12.89 5.61 16.24
N GLY A 92 -11.80 5.13 16.84
CA GLY A 92 -10.93 5.95 17.68
C GLY A 92 -9.95 6.82 16.89
N TRP A 93 -9.84 6.63 15.58
CA TRP A 93 -8.97 7.35 14.65
C TRP A 93 -9.78 8.22 13.69
N VAL A 94 -9.10 9.06 12.92
CA VAL A 94 -9.61 9.68 11.71
C VAL A 94 -8.59 9.48 10.58
N ALA A 95 -9.05 9.03 9.41
CA ALA A 95 -8.21 8.80 8.24
C ALA A 95 -8.91 9.34 6.98
N ILE A 96 -8.36 10.38 6.38
CA ILE A 96 -8.91 11.06 5.21
C ILE A 96 -7.81 11.24 4.18
N GLY A 97 -8.00 10.65 2.99
CA GLY A 97 -7.11 10.85 1.84
C GLY A 97 -7.48 12.11 1.09
N LEU A 98 -6.48 12.88 0.69
CA LEU A 98 -6.66 14.17 0.02
C LEU A 98 -5.99 14.17 -1.36
N THR A 99 -6.57 14.89 -2.32
CA THR A 99 -6.04 15.03 -3.68
C THR A 99 -4.90 16.04 -3.79
N ARG A 100 -4.80 16.96 -2.86
CA ARG A 100 -3.70 17.92 -2.72
C ARG A 100 -3.52 18.34 -1.25
N MET A 101 -2.40 19.00 -0.97
CA MET A 101 -2.21 19.66 0.33
C MET A 101 -3.21 20.80 0.49
N PRO A 102 -3.95 20.88 1.60
CA PRO A 102 -4.84 22.00 1.89
C PRO A 102 -4.08 23.32 2.04
N ASP A 103 -4.67 24.41 1.59
CA ASP A 103 -4.19 25.77 1.89
C ASP A 103 -4.56 26.17 3.33
N ALA A 104 -5.73 25.71 3.80
CA ALA A 104 -6.25 25.94 5.15
C ALA A 104 -5.73 24.88 6.15
N VAL A 105 -4.42 24.80 6.36
CA VAL A 105 -3.76 23.82 7.26
C VAL A 105 -4.35 23.89 8.67
N ASP A 106 -4.56 25.09 9.21
CA ASP A 106 -5.07 25.29 10.57
C ASP A 106 -6.48 24.74 10.76
N ALA A 107 -7.31 24.69 9.72
CA ALA A 107 -8.63 24.09 9.77
C ALA A 107 -8.57 22.58 10.07
N TRP A 108 -7.56 21.91 9.53
CA TRP A 108 -7.34 20.47 9.78
C TRP A 108 -6.68 20.22 11.14
N THR A 109 -5.64 20.97 11.48
CA THR A 109 -4.91 20.81 12.76
C THR A 109 -5.76 21.15 13.96
N SER A 110 -6.75 22.05 13.85
CA SER A 110 -7.71 22.37 14.91
C SER A 110 -8.60 21.18 15.30
N HIS A 111 -8.79 20.21 14.39
CA HIS A 111 -9.44 18.93 14.69
C HIS A 111 -8.50 17.87 15.28
N GLY A 112 -7.25 18.22 15.56
CA GLY A 112 -6.23 17.28 16.04
C GLY A 112 -5.71 16.34 14.96
N LEU A 113 -5.84 16.70 13.68
CA LEU A 113 -5.34 15.93 12.54
C LEU A 113 -3.96 16.43 12.14
N ASP A 114 -3.08 15.48 11.88
CA ASP A 114 -1.79 15.73 11.23
C ASP A 114 -1.97 15.64 9.71
N LEU A 115 -1.43 16.62 8.98
CA LEU A 115 -1.34 16.57 7.53
C LEU A 115 0.02 15.96 7.17
N GLU A 116 0.00 14.85 6.46
CA GLU A 116 1.18 14.11 6.08
C GLU A 116 1.29 14.04 4.55
N ARG A 117 2.52 13.93 4.08
CA ARG A 117 2.84 13.70 2.69
C ARG A 117 3.81 12.54 2.60
N ASP A 118 3.43 11.51 1.85
CA ASP A 118 4.35 10.46 1.44
C ASP A 118 4.94 10.76 0.07
N ASP A 119 6.22 10.47 -0.09
CA ASP A 119 6.88 10.49 -1.39
C ASP A 119 6.42 9.30 -2.22
N VAL A 120 5.93 9.58 -3.41
CA VAL A 120 5.62 8.58 -4.43
C VAL A 120 6.67 8.66 -5.52
N LEU A 121 7.30 7.54 -5.81
CA LEU A 121 8.27 7.43 -6.88
C LEU A 121 7.77 6.43 -7.92
N THR A 122 7.98 6.73 -9.18
CA THR A 122 7.52 5.93 -10.30
C THR A 122 8.61 5.72 -11.32
N THR A 123 8.48 4.68 -12.13
CA THR A 123 9.28 4.48 -13.34
C THR A 123 8.48 3.68 -14.36
N THR A 124 8.69 3.97 -15.64
CA THR A 124 8.19 3.19 -16.78
C THR A 124 9.28 2.33 -17.43
N ALA A 125 10.53 2.53 -17.00
CA ALA A 125 11.63 1.64 -17.37
C ALA A 125 11.76 0.54 -16.30
N LEU A 126 12.16 -0.66 -16.72
CA LEU A 126 12.41 -1.74 -15.78
C LEU A 126 13.48 -1.31 -14.76
N PRO A 127 13.18 -1.38 -13.45
CA PRO A 127 14.15 -1.10 -12.41
C PRO A 127 15.46 -1.88 -12.60
N ARG A 128 16.58 -1.26 -12.24
CA ARG A 128 17.90 -1.83 -12.44
C ARG A 128 18.02 -3.23 -11.84
N GLN A 129 18.51 -4.15 -12.66
CA GLN A 129 18.77 -5.53 -12.25
C GLN A 129 20.17 -5.67 -11.67
N THR A 130 20.29 -6.37 -10.57
CA THR A 130 21.58 -6.69 -9.92
C THR A 130 21.66 -8.18 -9.60
N PRO A 131 22.85 -8.77 -9.51
CA PRO A 131 22.99 -10.15 -9.07
C PRO A 131 22.62 -10.29 -7.60
N CYS A 132 22.26 -11.52 -7.18
CA CYS A 132 22.04 -11.81 -5.76
C CYS A 132 23.33 -11.57 -4.99
N PRO A 133 23.30 -10.81 -3.87
CA PRO A 133 24.48 -10.64 -3.03
C PRO A 133 25.01 -11.97 -2.52
N GLU A 134 26.33 -12.08 -2.40
CA GLU A 134 27.01 -13.27 -1.88
C GLU A 134 26.56 -13.57 -0.44
N GLY A 135 26.38 -14.84 -0.10
CA GLY A 135 25.91 -15.29 1.21
C GLY A 135 24.39 -15.19 1.39
N TYR A 136 23.65 -14.95 0.31
CA TYR A 136 22.19 -14.87 0.34
C TYR A 136 21.56 -15.66 -0.80
N SER A 137 20.33 -16.08 -0.56
CA SER A 137 19.44 -16.62 -1.59
C SER A 137 18.12 -15.86 -1.59
N LEU A 138 17.50 -15.77 -2.76
CA LEU A 138 16.21 -15.09 -2.93
C LEU A 138 15.18 -16.06 -3.50
N ARG A 139 14.01 -16.11 -2.90
CA ARG A 139 12.88 -16.92 -3.37
C ARG A 139 11.53 -16.32 -2.98
N PRO A 140 10.46 -16.68 -3.68
CA PRO A 140 9.11 -16.36 -3.25
C PRO A 140 8.82 -16.88 -1.83
N LEU A 141 8.02 -16.13 -1.06
CA LEU A 141 7.52 -16.60 0.22
C LEU A 141 6.53 -17.77 -0.01
N ALA A 142 6.73 -18.83 0.73
CA ALA A 142 5.86 -20.00 0.78
C ALA A 142 5.62 -20.39 2.23
N GLU A 143 4.71 -21.31 2.49
CA GLU A 143 4.56 -21.90 3.81
C GLU A 143 5.85 -22.65 4.22
N PRO A 144 6.37 -22.50 5.43
CA PRO A 144 5.89 -21.70 6.58
C PRO A 144 6.52 -20.28 6.68
N VAL A 145 7.16 -19.77 5.62
CA VAL A 145 7.93 -18.52 5.66
C VAL A 145 7.04 -17.29 5.91
N TRP A 146 5.76 -17.36 5.57
CA TRP A 146 4.79 -16.32 5.90
C TRP A 146 4.70 -16.04 7.40
N GLU A 147 4.81 -17.09 8.23
CA GLU A 147 4.85 -16.94 9.68
C GLU A 147 6.11 -16.17 10.14
N ALA A 148 7.25 -16.44 9.50
CA ALA A 148 8.49 -15.71 9.78
C ALA A 148 8.38 -14.23 9.40
N SER A 149 7.76 -13.90 8.26
CA SER A 149 7.50 -12.52 7.83
C SER A 149 6.58 -11.79 8.81
N LEU A 150 5.50 -12.43 9.26
CA LEU A 150 4.61 -11.91 10.30
C LEU A 150 5.35 -11.66 11.61
N ALA A 151 6.14 -12.62 12.07
CA ALA A 151 6.91 -12.51 13.31
C ALA A 151 7.92 -11.34 13.26
N ARG A 152 8.58 -11.14 12.11
CA ARG A 152 9.47 -9.98 11.88
C ARG A 152 8.71 -8.65 12.03
N ALA A 153 7.53 -8.51 11.42
CA ALA A 153 6.73 -7.29 11.51
C ALA A 153 6.32 -6.99 12.96
N ILE A 154 5.89 -8.01 13.71
CA ILE A 154 5.53 -7.86 15.13
C ILE A 154 6.74 -7.49 15.97
N ALA A 155 7.89 -8.13 15.75
CA ALA A 155 9.13 -7.83 16.45
C ALA A 155 9.59 -6.39 16.21
N GLU A 156 9.48 -5.91 14.97
CA GLU A 156 9.82 -4.51 14.64
C GLU A 156 8.90 -3.53 15.36
N ASN A 157 7.59 -3.76 15.39
CA ASN A 157 6.67 -2.92 16.17
C ASN A 157 6.98 -2.96 17.67
N THR A 158 7.37 -4.09 18.22
CA THR A 158 7.79 -4.21 19.62
C THR A 158 9.05 -3.38 19.91
N ARG A 159 9.98 -3.37 18.95
CA ARG A 159 11.22 -2.58 19.04
C ARG A 159 10.97 -1.09 18.94
N THR A 160 10.14 -0.67 17.97
CA THR A 160 9.86 0.76 17.70
C THR A 160 8.79 1.34 18.62
N ARG A 161 7.88 0.50 19.13
CA ARG A 161 6.69 0.91 19.90
C ARG A 161 5.82 1.94 19.16
N GLU A 162 5.78 1.83 17.85
CA GLU A 162 5.03 2.75 17.02
C GLU A 162 3.51 2.59 17.17
N HIS A 163 3.06 1.35 17.38
CA HIS A 163 1.66 1.02 17.58
C HIS A 163 1.45 0.18 18.85
N ASP A 164 0.22 0.20 19.37
CA ASP A 164 -0.21 -0.72 20.43
C ASP A 164 0.08 -2.18 20.07
N ALA A 165 0.68 -2.94 20.98
CA ALA A 165 1.18 -4.27 20.69
C ALA A 165 0.08 -5.26 20.25
N ASP A 166 -1.05 -5.29 20.98
CA ASP A 166 -2.12 -6.24 20.72
C ASP A 166 -2.90 -5.86 19.47
N GLY A 167 -3.21 -4.60 19.29
CA GLY A 167 -3.89 -4.08 18.11
C GLY A 167 -3.05 -4.27 16.86
N PHE A 168 -1.74 -4.01 16.92
CA PHE A 168 -0.84 -4.24 15.80
C PHE A 168 -0.72 -5.71 15.44
N ALA A 169 -0.60 -6.60 16.42
CA ALA A 169 -0.50 -8.04 16.15
C ALA A 169 -1.73 -8.56 15.41
N GLN A 170 -2.93 -8.16 15.83
CA GLN A 170 -4.18 -8.52 15.14
C GLN A 170 -4.25 -7.94 13.73
N PHE A 171 -3.92 -6.67 13.57
CA PHE A 171 -3.85 -6.01 12.26
C PHE A 171 -2.86 -6.72 11.33
N ALA A 172 -1.64 -6.98 11.80
CA ALA A 172 -0.58 -7.62 11.02
C ALA A 172 -0.94 -9.03 10.59
N GLN A 173 -1.61 -9.80 11.47
CA GLN A 173 -2.08 -11.15 11.16
C GLN A 173 -3.13 -11.11 10.03
N ARG A 174 -4.12 -10.23 10.12
CA ARG A 174 -5.16 -10.08 9.09
C ARG A 174 -4.58 -9.56 7.77
N ARG A 175 -3.64 -8.61 7.85
CA ARG A 175 -2.90 -8.11 6.69
C ARG A 175 -2.11 -9.22 5.99
N THR A 176 -1.41 -10.05 6.74
CA THR A 176 -0.68 -11.21 6.21
C THR A 176 -1.62 -12.17 5.49
N GLN A 177 -2.80 -12.44 6.06
CA GLN A 177 -3.79 -13.28 5.40
C GLN A 177 -4.29 -12.67 4.09
N SER A 178 -4.56 -11.36 4.06
CA SER A 178 -4.94 -10.66 2.81
C SER A 178 -3.86 -10.76 1.74
N ARG A 179 -2.59 -10.64 2.11
CA ARG A 179 -1.45 -10.77 1.19
C ARG A 179 -1.33 -12.17 0.62
N ARG A 180 -1.49 -13.20 1.45
CA ARG A 180 -1.51 -14.60 1.01
C ARG A 180 -2.63 -14.83 0.00
N ASN A 181 -3.82 -14.34 0.28
CA ASN A 181 -4.96 -14.42 -0.64
C ASN A 181 -4.66 -13.75 -1.99
N LEU A 182 -4.03 -12.57 -1.99
CA LEU A 182 -3.61 -11.89 -3.23
C LEU A 182 -2.61 -12.72 -4.04
N VAL A 183 -1.67 -13.39 -3.37
CA VAL A 183 -0.68 -14.30 -4.02
C VAL A 183 -1.39 -15.53 -4.59
N GLU A 184 -2.27 -16.17 -3.83
CA GLU A 184 -3.03 -17.35 -4.26
C GLU A 184 -3.94 -17.04 -5.47
N GLN A 185 -4.48 -15.84 -5.54
CA GLN A 185 -5.29 -15.35 -6.65
C GLN A 185 -4.47 -14.88 -7.86
N GLY A 186 -3.14 -14.85 -7.76
CA GLY A 186 -2.25 -14.41 -8.83
C GLY A 186 -2.14 -12.90 -9.00
N HIS A 187 -2.65 -12.11 -8.04
CA HIS A 187 -2.59 -10.64 -8.07
C HIS A 187 -1.30 -10.07 -7.48
N ALA A 188 -0.52 -10.86 -6.77
CA ALA A 188 0.67 -10.41 -6.08
C ALA A 188 1.72 -11.49 -5.96
N GLN A 189 2.94 -11.08 -5.58
CA GLN A 189 3.99 -11.97 -5.14
C GLN A 189 4.76 -11.31 -4.01
N TRP A 190 5.16 -12.12 -3.03
CA TRP A 190 6.12 -11.72 -1.99
C TRP A 190 7.42 -12.49 -2.18
N PHE A 191 8.53 -11.76 -2.07
CA PHE A 191 9.88 -12.31 -2.18
C PHE A 191 10.62 -12.11 -0.88
N GLY A 192 11.41 -13.10 -0.49
CA GLY A 192 12.29 -13.03 0.66
C GLY A 192 13.74 -13.29 0.29
N ALA A 193 14.64 -12.60 0.97
CA ALA A 193 16.06 -12.91 0.98
C ALA A 193 16.41 -13.66 2.26
N PHE A 194 17.20 -14.70 2.11
CA PHE A 194 17.60 -15.63 3.17
C PHE A 194 19.12 -15.67 3.26
N ASP A 195 19.64 -15.65 4.48
CA ASP A 195 21.05 -15.86 4.74
C ASP A 195 21.48 -17.32 4.57
N ASP A 196 22.76 -17.62 4.81
CA ASP A 196 23.32 -18.97 4.67
C ASP A 196 22.71 -19.98 5.67
N ASP A 197 22.16 -19.49 6.78
CA ASP A 197 21.46 -20.33 7.77
C ASP A 197 19.98 -20.56 7.38
N GLY A 198 19.54 -19.98 6.27
CA GLY A 198 18.16 -20.05 5.81
C GLY A 198 17.18 -19.14 6.56
N THR A 199 17.70 -18.16 7.30
CA THR A 199 16.90 -17.17 8.02
C THR A 199 16.41 -16.07 7.06
N LEU A 200 15.12 -15.74 7.11
CA LEU A 200 14.55 -14.62 6.38
C LEU A 200 15.08 -13.30 6.95
N VAL A 201 15.78 -12.51 6.15
CA VAL A 201 16.46 -11.26 6.58
C VAL A 201 15.99 -10.02 5.83
N ALA A 202 15.29 -10.20 4.72
CA ALA A 202 14.67 -9.10 3.99
C ALA A 202 13.48 -9.63 3.20
N ASP A 203 12.47 -8.80 2.99
CA ASP A 203 11.33 -9.14 2.15
C ASP A 203 10.70 -7.90 1.51
N LEU A 204 9.93 -8.13 0.48
CA LEU A 204 9.00 -7.17 -0.12
C LEU A 204 7.88 -7.89 -0.85
N GLY A 205 6.77 -7.16 -1.01
CA GLY A 205 5.70 -7.57 -1.91
C GLY A 205 5.61 -6.70 -3.15
N ILE A 206 4.98 -7.22 -4.18
CA ILE A 206 4.58 -6.48 -5.36
C ILE A 206 3.17 -6.92 -5.79
N VAL A 207 2.30 -5.95 -6.04
CA VAL A 207 0.90 -6.17 -6.39
C VAL A 207 0.62 -5.63 -7.78
N LEU A 208 -0.09 -6.40 -8.58
CA LEU A 208 -0.51 -6.02 -9.93
C LEU A 208 -1.79 -5.19 -9.83
N CYS A 209 -1.71 -3.92 -10.23
CA CYS A 209 -2.80 -2.97 -10.32
C CYS A 209 -3.01 -2.61 -11.79
N ASP A 210 -3.68 -3.48 -12.54
CA ASP A 210 -3.76 -3.45 -14.01
C ASP A 210 -2.36 -3.47 -14.65
N SER A 211 -1.99 -2.45 -15.43
CA SER A 211 -0.66 -2.33 -16.05
C SER A 211 0.40 -1.70 -15.13
N THR A 212 0.05 -1.39 -13.89
CA THR A 212 0.93 -0.81 -12.88
C THR A 212 1.23 -1.82 -11.79
N ALA A 213 2.50 -1.92 -11.38
CA ALA A 213 2.91 -2.73 -10.25
C ALA A 213 3.24 -1.85 -9.05
N ARG A 214 2.67 -2.15 -7.87
CA ARG A 214 2.91 -1.43 -6.64
C ARG A 214 3.73 -2.28 -5.67
N TYR A 215 4.89 -1.78 -5.28
CA TYR A 215 5.68 -2.38 -4.20
C TYR A 215 5.02 -2.23 -2.83
N GLN A 216 5.20 -3.22 -1.98
CA GLN A 216 4.66 -3.28 -0.62
C GLN A 216 5.75 -3.65 0.38
N ASP A 217 5.83 -2.91 1.48
CA ASP A 217 6.61 -3.23 2.68
C ASP A 217 8.05 -3.71 2.40
N VAL A 218 8.82 -2.90 1.70
CA VAL A 218 10.25 -3.18 1.46
C VAL A 218 11.01 -3.05 2.77
N GLY A 219 11.54 -4.14 3.28
CA GLY A 219 12.23 -4.17 4.56
C GLY A 219 13.45 -5.05 4.57
N THR A 220 14.51 -4.60 5.25
CA THR A 220 15.75 -5.37 5.49
C THR A 220 16.11 -5.25 6.96
N ASP A 221 16.41 -6.39 7.61
CA ASP A 221 16.86 -6.42 8.99
C ASP A 221 18.13 -5.58 9.18
N ALA A 222 18.21 -4.86 10.29
CA ALA A 222 19.26 -3.89 10.53
C ALA A 222 20.67 -4.47 10.35
N ALA A 223 20.91 -5.71 10.81
CA ALA A 223 22.20 -6.40 10.69
C ALA A 223 22.59 -6.76 9.25
N HIS A 224 21.64 -6.72 8.30
CA HIS A 224 21.83 -7.11 6.90
C HIS A 224 21.72 -5.94 5.91
N ARG A 225 21.56 -4.70 6.43
CA ARG A 225 21.50 -3.49 5.60
C ARG A 225 22.83 -3.16 4.93
N GLY A 226 22.76 -2.37 3.87
CA GLY A 226 23.95 -1.92 3.13
C GLY A 226 24.63 -3.00 2.29
N ARG A 227 24.00 -4.15 2.07
CA ARG A 227 24.52 -5.30 1.33
C ARG A 227 23.91 -5.50 -0.06
N GLY A 228 23.03 -4.57 -0.51
CA GLY A 228 22.39 -4.63 -1.81
C GLY A 228 21.15 -5.51 -1.89
N LEU A 229 20.64 -6.02 -0.76
CA LEU A 229 19.46 -6.90 -0.74
C LEU A 229 18.21 -6.21 -1.27
N ALA A 230 17.89 -4.99 -0.80
CA ALA A 230 16.73 -4.25 -1.27
C ALA A 230 16.80 -3.99 -2.78
N THR A 231 17.96 -3.57 -3.29
CA THR A 231 18.18 -3.35 -4.73
C THR A 231 17.93 -4.62 -5.55
N HIS A 232 18.43 -5.76 -5.09
CA HIS A 232 18.21 -7.04 -5.76
C HIS A 232 16.74 -7.47 -5.73
N LEU A 233 16.09 -7.39 -4.56
CA LEU A 233 14.67 -7.70 -4.39
C LEU A 233 13.77 -6.85 -5.29
N LEU A 234 14.02 -5.53 -5.37
CA LEU A 234 13.28 -4.61 -6.25
C LEU A 234 13.37 -5.05 -7.71
N GLY A 235 14.56 -5.41 -8.17
CA GLY A 235 14.78 -5.85 -9.55
C GLY A 235 14.06 -7.16 -9.88
N VAL A 236 14.15 -8.17 -9.02
CA VAL A 236 13.49 -9.46 -9.21
C VAL A 236 11.97 -9.32 -9.23
N ALA A 237 11.40 -8.56 -8.30
CA ALA A 237 9.98 -8.30 -8.25
C ALA A 237 9.49 -7.53 -9.48
N ALA A 238 10.29 -6.58 -9.98
CA ALA A 238 9.96 -5.85 -11.20
C ALA A 238 9.90 -6.75 -12.43
N GLN A 239 10.84 -7.70 -12.58
CA GLN A 239 10.81 -8.67 -13.66
C GLN A 239 9.58 -9.58 -13.59
N TRP A 240 9.21 -10.01 -12.39
CA TRP A 240 8.00 -10.80 -12.19
C TRP A 240 6.74 -10.07 -12.66
N ALA A 241 6.62 -8.77 -12.35
CA ALA A 241 5.51 -7.94 -12.79
C ALA A 241 5.57 -7.64 -14.29
N ALA A 242 6.74 -7.37 -14.86
CA ALA A 242 6.93 -7.16 -16.30
C ALA A 242 6.50 -8.38 -17.13
N ALA A 243 6.78 -9.59 -16.64
CA ALA A 243 6.31 -10.83 -17.27
C ALA A 243 4.77 -11.02 -17.20
N ARG A 244 4.06 -10.10 -16.53
CA ARG A 244 2.60 -10.03 -16.39
C ARG A 244 2.04 -8.73 -16.93
N ASP A 245 2.70 -8.19 -17.94
CA ASP A 245 2.28 -7.01 -18.72
C ASP A 245 2.26 -5.68 -17.94
N CYS A 246 2.91 -5.59 -16.77
CA CYS A 246 3.12 -4.31 -16.12
C CYS A 246 4.16 -3.48 -16.88
N THR A 247 3.83 -2.20 -17.07
CA THR A 247 4.66 -1.21 -17.79
C THR A 247 5.03 -0.01 -16.93
N GLN A 248 4.51 0.04 -15.70
CA GLN A 248 4.82 1.07 -14.72
C GLN A 248 5.01 0.43 -13.34
N TRP A 249 5.97 0.96 -12.59
CA TRP A 249 6.24 0.56 -11.20
C TRP A 249 6.08 1.76 -10.28
N VAL A 250 5.45 1.54 -9.15
CA VAL A 250 5.16 2.55 -8.13
C VAL A 250 5.68 2.09 -6.78
N ILE A 251 6.39 2.96 -6.10
CA ILE A 251 6.82 2.75 -4.71
C ILE A 251 6.50 4.01 -3.89
N VAL A 252 6.02 3.81 -2.67
CA VAL A 252 5.68 4.88 -1.73
C VAL A 252 6.58 4.76 -0.51
N THR A 253 7.10 5.89 -0.04
CA THR A 253 7.95 5.98 1.15
C THR A 253 7.65 7.26 1.91
N GLU A 254 8.00 7.28 3.20
CA GLU A 254 7.93 8.51 3.97
C GLU A 254 8.89 9.57 3.40
N GLU A 255 8.48 10.83 3.40
CA GLU A 255 9.19 11.95 2.76
C GLU A 255 10.68 12.04 3.16
N THR A 256 11.01 11.74 4.40
CA THR A 256 12.38 11.82 4.93
C THR A 256 13.12 10.49 4.96
N ASN A 257 12.52 9.40 4.45
CA ASN A 257 13.09 8.07 4.55
C ASN A 257 14.32 7.91 3.65
N ALA A 258 15.43 7.38 4.21
CA ALA A 258 16.66 7.07 3.49
C ALA A 258 16.47 6.04 2.36
N ALA A 259 15.43 5.22 2.41
CA ALA A 259 15.07 4.26 1.37
C ALA A 259 14.83 4.90 -0.01
N GLY A 260 14.37 6.16 -0.04
CA GLY A 260 14.21 6.92 -1.28
C GLY A 260 15.47 7.01 -2.12
N ARG A 261 16.66 7.02 -1.51
CA ARG A 261 17.94 6.99 -2.25
C ARG A 261 18.15 5.66 -2.98
N VAL A 262 17.80 4.55 -2.35
CA VAL A 262 17.90 3.21 -2.98
C VAL A 262 16.96 3.15 -4.19
N TYR A 263 15.73 3.66 -4.05
CA TYR A 263 14.74 3.64 -5.12
C TYR A 263 15.16 4.50 -6.30
N ARG A 264 15.67 5.71 -6.06
CA ARG A 264 16.23 6.55 -7.14
C ARG A 264 17.44 5.88 -7.80
N GLY A 265 18.26 5.18 -7.02
CA GLY A 265 19.44 4.45 -7.53
C GLY A 265 19.09 3.30 -8.49
N VAL A 266 17.89 2.74 -8.43
CA VAL A 266 17.40 1.69 -9.34
C VAL A 266 16.53 2.24 -10.48
N GLY A 267 16.33 3.56 -10.56
CA GLY A 267 15.70 4.20 -11.70
C GLY A 267 14.36 4.89 -11.44
N PHE A 268 13.88 4.93 -10.19
CA PHE A 268 12.65 5.67 -9.84
C PHE A 268 12.88 7.18 -9.80
N ALA A 269 11.86 7.92 -10.21
CA ALA A 269 11.81 9.37 -10.12
C ALA A 269 10.59 9.81 -9.29
N PRO A 270 10.68 10.95 -8.58
CA PRO A 270 9.55 11.51 -7.85
C PRO A 270 8.33 11.76 -8.74
N ASP A 271 7.16 11.43 -8.22
CA ASP A 271 5.84 11.72 -8.78
C ASP A 271 5.04 12.59 -7.80
N SER A 272 3.74 12.79 -8.04
CA SER A 272 2.85 13.48 -7.11
C SER A 272 2.74 12.71 -5.80
N GLY A 273 3.04 13.35 -4.67
CA GLY A 273 2.95 12.73 -3.36
C GLY A 273 1.52 12.36 -2.96
N SER A 274 1.39 11.41 -2.05
CA SER A 274 0.12 11.07 -1.40
C SER A 274 -0.08 11.94 -0.17
N ILE A 275 -1.18 12.67 -0.13
CA ILE A 275 -1.53 13.58 0.96
C ILE A 275 -2.61 12.95 1.82
N SER A 276 -2.44 13.01 3.12
CA SER A 276 -3.39 12.50 4.09
C SER A 276 -3.60 13.43 5.27
N ALA A 277 -4.81 13.36 5.85
CA ALA A 277 -5.11 13.93 7.13
C ALA A 277 -5.42 12.79 8.09
N TYR A 278 -4.68 12.69 9.17
CA TYR A 278 -4.76 11.54 10.07
C TYR A 278 -4.71 11.95 11.53
N ARG A 279 -5.49 11.26 12.37
CA ARG A 279 -5.44 11.35 13.82
C ARG A 279 -5.36 9.95 14.40
N HIS A 280 -4.32 9.70 15.19
CA HIS A 280 -4.17 8.45 15.94
C HIS A 280 -5.29 8.26 16.96
N PRO A 281 -5.64 7.01 17.32
CA PRO A 281 -6.53 6.76 18.44
C PRO A 281 -5.97 7.40 19.71
N THR A 282 -6.83 8.08 20.45
CA THR A 282 -6.50 8.54 21.80
C THR A 282 -6.62 7.35 22.75
N HIS A 283 -5.55 7.09 23.52
CA HIS A 283 -5.51 6.06 24.56
C HIS A 283 -6.36 6.46 25.76
#